data_da04da430852280b2fe694eb909f0df2
#
_entry.id   da04da430852280b2fe694eb909f0df2
#
_cell.length_a   1.000
_cell.length_b   1.000
_cell.length_c   1.000
_cell.angle_alpha   90.00
_cell.angle_beta   90.00
_cell.angle_gamma   90.00
#
_symmetry.space_group_name_H-M   'P 1'
#
loop_
_entity.id
_entity.type
_entity.pdbx_description
1 polymer ?
#
loop_
_entity_poly.entity_id
_entity_poly.type
_entity_poly.pdbx_seq_one_letter_code
_entity_poly.pdbx_strand_id
1 'polypeptide(L)'
;SLIESPGFYPNLTGTENLRIFATLRGVPNNHAIKDALDLVGLPYKDKKLFSQYSLGMKQRLAIALAVMHDPELLILDEPINGLDPIGIAEVRSFIRELCDARGKTILISSHILSEISLLADDIGIIDHGALLEEESLAELEQKSSKHIRFTLSDTAQAARILERTFHENHFSIQDDHNLRLHNLDLPVGKIVTAFVENGLEVSEAHTCEESLEDYFKRVTGGEGIA
;
A
#
# COMPACT_ATOMS: atom_id res chain seq x y z
N SER A 1 -8.31 1.44 18.64
CA SER A 1 -8.70 1.53 17.23
C SER A 1 -8.81 2.99 16.81
N LEU A 2 -8.45 3.27 15.62
CA LEU A 2 -8.66 4.53 14.91
C LEU A 2 -9.69 4.26 13.81
N ILE A 3 -10.74 5.08 13.76
CA ILE A 3 -11.73 5.10 12.70
C ILE A 3 -11.52 6.41 11.94
N GLU A 4 -11.65 6.40 10.65
CA GLU A 4 -11.38 7.42 9.62
C GLU A 4 -11.38 8.91 10.07
N SER A 5 -12.26 9.30 10.99
CA SER A 5 -12.33 10.66 11.55
C SER A 5 -12.59 10.65 13.05
N PRO A 6 -11.54 10.74 13.89
CA PRO A 6 -11.72 10.83 15.34
C PRO A 6 -12.43 12.13 15.72
N GLY A 7 -13.46 11.99 16.55
CA GLY A 7 -14.27 13.12 17.04
C GLY A 7 -13.53 13.97 18.09
N PHE A 8 -12.57 14.76 17.63
CA PHE A 8 -11.87 15.74 18.48
C PHE A 8 -12.64 17.07 18.59
N TYR A 9 -12.44 17.76 19.69
CA TYR A 9 -13.02 19.08 19.92
C TYR A 9 -12.25 20.15 19.16
N PRO A 10 -12.88 20.85 18.20
CA PRO A 10 -12.19 21.77 17.29
C PRO A 10 -11.60 23.02 17.97
N ASN A 11 -12.15 23.41 19.12
CA ASN A 11 -11.77 24.56 19.92
C ASN A 11 -10.77 24.26 21.04
N LEU A 12 -10.24 23.05 21.09
CA LEU A 12 -9.20 22.66 22.02
C LEU A 12 -7.89 22.37 21.27
N THR A 13 -6.78 22.46 22.00
CA THR A 13 -5.45 22.04 21.50
C THR A 13 -5.36 20.52 21.44
N GLY A 14 -4.34 19.99 20.75
CA GLY A 14 -4.10 18.53 20.70
C GLY A 14 -3.92 17.93 22.08
N THR A 15 -3.13 18.57 22.94
CA THR A 15 -2.90 18.10 24.33
C THR A 15 -4.18 18.12 25.18
N GLU A 16 -5.02 19.13 25.05
CA GLU A 16 -6.30 19.21 25.77
C GLU A 16 -7.26 18.12 25.30
N ASN A 17 -7.35 17.87 24.00
CA ASN A 17 -8.11 16.78 23.44
C ASN A 17 -7.65 15.43 24.03
N LEU A 18 -6.36 15.11 23.94
CA LEU A 18 -5.83 13.86 24.49
C LEU A 18 -6.06 13.73 26.00
N ARG A 19 -6.03 14.84 26.75
CA ARG A 19 -6.31 14.82 28.20
C ARG A 19 -7.75 14.41 28.52
N ILE A 20 -8.73 14.86 27.73
CA ILE A 20 -10.12 14.42 27.89
C ILE A 20 -10.22 12.91 27.67
N PHE A 21 -9.67 12.40 26.58
CA PHE A 21 -9.71 10.96 26.28
C PHE A 21 -8.90 10.13 27.27
N ALA A 22 -7.76 10.64 27.78
CA ALA A 22 -6.99 9.99 28.83
C ALA A 22 -7.82 9.82 30.10
N THR A 23 -8.54 10.87 30.48
CA THR A 23 -9.44 10.84 31.64
C THR A 23 -10.57 9.83 31.45
N LEU A 24 -11.22 9.81 30.27
CA LEU A 24 -12.31 8.88 29.96
C LEU A 24 -11.86 7.41 29.93
N ARG A 25 -10.61 7.15 29.54
CA ARG A 25 -10.02 5.80 29.46
C ARG A 25 -9.30 5.38 30.74
N GLY A 26 -9.27 6.22 31.77
CA GLY A 26 -8.57 5.93 33.03
C GLY A 26 -7.05 5.87 32.89
N VAL A 27 -6.48 6.56 31.88
CA VAL A 27 -5.03 6.66 31.72
C VAL A 27 -4.48 7.72 32.68
N PRO A 28 -3.78 7.33 33.74
CA PRO A 28 -3.56 8.22 34.91
C PRO A 28 -2.42 9.23 34.73
N ASN A 29 -1.74 9.25 33.56
CA ASN A 29 -0.43 9.88 33.49
C ASN A 29 -0.28 10.92 32.39
N ASN A 30 0.07 12.16 32.74
CA ASN A 30 0.45 13.21 31.78
C ASN A 30 1.70 12.84 30.93
N HIS A 31 2.54 11.91 31.39
CA HIS A 31 3.67 11.41 30.62
C HIS A 31 3.20 10.62 29.41
N ALA A 32 2.15 9.80 29.54
CA ALA A 32 1.60 9.03 28.43
C ALA A 32 1.13 9.92 27.26
N ILE A 33 0.51 11.07 27.59
CA ILE A 33 0.10 12.05 26.58
C ILE A 33 1.32 12.68 25.89
N LYS A 34 2.33 13.05 26.68
CA LYS A 34 3.55 13.64 26.14
C LYS A 34 4.29 12.65 25.24
N ASP A 35 4.46 11.42 25.72
CA ASP A 35 5.17 10.36 24.99
C ASP A 35 4.45 9.99 23.68
N ALA A 36 3.10 9.97 23.69
CA ALA A 36 2.31 9.76 22.51
C ALA A 36 2.41 10.90 21.49
N LEU A 37 2.44 12.15 21.95
CA LEU A 37 2.63 13.33 21.08
C LEU A 37 4.04 13.39 20.51
N ASP A 38 5.05 13.12 21.34
CA ASP A 38 6.46 13.09 20.94
C ASP A 38 6.68 12.00 19.87
N LEU A 39 6.06 10.81 20.02
CA LEU A 39 6.12 9.72 19.05
C LEU A 39 5.64 10.15 17.65
N VAL A 40 4.53 10.89 17.60
CA VAL A 40 3.94 11.34 16.32
C VAL A 40 4.45 12.71 15.88
N GLY A 41 5.48 13.25 16.51
CA GLY A 41 6.07 14.55 16.15
C GLY A 41 5.15 15.75 16.33
N LEU A 42 4.21 15.68 17.30
CA LEU A 42 3.35 16.81 17.65
C LEU A 42 3.80 17.44 18.97
N PRO A 43 3.89 18.79 19.05
CA PRO A 43 4.39 19.44 20.24
C PRO A 43 3.39 19.38 21.39
N TYR A 44 3.86 18.93 22.58
CA TYR A 44 3.04 18.83 23.80
C TYR A 44 2.48 20.17 24.30
N LYS A 45 3.20 21.27 24.08
CA LYS A 45 2.82 22.63 24.53
C LYS A 45 2.34 23.53 23.40
N ASP A 46 1.76 22.95 22.34
CA ASP A 46 1.20 23.74 21.24
C ASP A 46 -0.05 24.51 21.70
N LYS A 47 -0.17 25.76 21.26
CA LYS A 47 -1.37 26.59 21.46
C LYS A 47 -2.34 26.53 20.27
N LYS A 48 -1.94 25.84 19.21
CA LYS A 48 -2.74 25.73 18.00
C LYS A 48 -3.97 24.87 18.27
N LEU A 49 -5.14 25.36 17.91
CA LEU A 49 -6.40 24.63 18.08
C LEU A 49 -6.51 23.51 17.03
N PHE A 50 -7.21 22.43 17.39
CA PHE A 50 -7.44 21.30 16.46
C PHE A 50 -8.09 21.73 15.16
N SER A 51 -9.00 22.73 15.18
CA SER A 51 -9.59 23.32 13.97
C SER A 51 -8.57 23.89 13.00
N GLN A 52 -7.38 24.24 13.46
CA GLN A 52 -6.30 24.81 12.68
C GLN A 52 -5.26 23.75 12.21
N TYR A 53 -5.44 22.49 12.59
CA TYR A 53 -4.54 21.40 12.20
C TYR A 53 -4.72 21.08 10.72
N SER A 54 -3.61 20.79 10.04
CA SER A 54 -3.65 20.15 8.72
C SER A 54 -4.20 18.74 8.85
N LEU A 55 -4.60 18.12 7.74
CA LEU A 55 -5.08 16.74 7.75
C LEU A 55 -4.03 15.79 8.35
N GLY A 56 -2.76 15.90 7.96
CA GLY A 56 -1.67 15.10 8.52
C GLY A 56 -1.47 15.32 10.03
N MET A 57 -1.62 16.54 10.54
CA MET A 57 -1.58 16.80 11.98
C MET A 57 -2.78 16.15 12.71
N LYS A 58 -3.96 16.18 12.10
CA LYS A 58 -5.16 15.52 12.64
C LYS A 58 -4.98 14.01 12.72
N GLN A 59 -4.44 13.42 11.67
CA GLN A 59 -4.16 11.98 11.60
C GLN A 59 -3.11 11.56 12.64
N ARG A 60 -2.02 12.33 12.77
CA ARG A 60 -1.00 12.10 13.80
C ARG A 60 -1.58 12.19 15.22
N LEU A 61 -2.45 13.15 15.48
CA LEU A 61 -3.13 13.25 16.79
C LEU A 61 -4.03 12.02 17.05
N ALA A 62 -4.68 11.51 16.01
CA ALA A 62 -5.51 10.32 16.11
C ALA A 62 -4.68 9.06 16.42
N ILE A 63 -3.52 8.92 15.79
CA ILE A 63 -2.56 7.85 16.11
C ILE A 63 -2.06 8.02 17.56
N ALA A 64 -1.70 9.25 18.00
CA ALA A 64 -1.32 9.52 19.39
C ALA A 64 -2.40 9.08 20.38
N LEU A 65 -3.67 9.34 20.09
CA LEU A 65 -4.80 8.86 20.89
C LEU A 65 -4.87 7.33 20.94
N ALA A 66 -4.60 6.66 19.81
CA ALA A 66 -4.64 5.20 19.74
C ALA A 66 -3.50 4.52 20.52
N VAL A 67 -2.32 5.13 20.60
CA VAL A 67 -1.14 4.55 21.26
C VAL A 67 -0.95 5.00 22.71
N MET A 68 -1.61 6.07 23.14
CA MET A 68 -1.44 6.71 24.44
C MET A 68 -1.61 5.77 25.67
N HIS A 69 -2.39 4.70 25.54
CA HIS A 69 -2.64 3.70 26.57
C HIS A 69 -1.77 2.44 26.43
N ASP A 70 -0.75 2.51 25.58
CA ASP A 70 0.25 1.47 25.32
C ASP A 70 -0.35 0.09 24.95
N PRO A 71 -1.26 -0.01 23.98
CA PRO A 71 -1.87 -1.27 23.61
C PRO A 71 -0.86 -2.23 22.94
N GLU A 72 -1.09 -3.55 23.06
CA GLU A 72 -0.33 -4.57 22.33
C GLU A 72 -0.77 -4.66 20.85
N LEU A 73 -2.08 -4.49 20.61
CA LEU A 73 -2.70 -4.51 19.28
C LEU A 73 -3.32 -3.16 18.94
N LEU A 74 -2.95 -2.61 17.79
CA LEU A 74 -3.61 -1.44 17.20
C LEU A 74 -4.39 -1.84 15.96
N ILE A 75 -5.56 -1.22 15.77
CA ILE A 75 -6.35 -1.31 14.54
C ILE A 75 -6.47 0.10 13.99
N LEU A 76 -5.93 0.31 12.80
CA LEU A 76 -5.90 1.59 12.10
C LEU A 76 -6.65 1.46 10.79
N ASP A 77 -7.76 2.18 10.67
CA ASP A 77 -8.60 2.18 9.48
C ASP A 77 -8.22 3.37 8.60
N GLU A 78 -7.73 3.09 7.39
CA GLU A 78 -7.28 4.07 6.38
C GLU A 78 -6.37 5.19 6.95
N PRO A 79 -5.30 4.90 7.71
CA PRO A 79 -4.54 5.92 8.43
C PRO A 79 -3.72 6.86 7.54
N ILE A 80 -3.55 6.54 6.26
CA ILE A 80 -2.79 7.34 5.29
C ILE A 80 -3.70 8.02 4.25
N ASN A 81 -5.01 7.77 4.30
CA ASN A 81 -5.94 8.30 3.32
C ASN A 81 -5.97 9.84 3.30
N GLY A 82 -5.88 10.42 2.11
CA GLY A 82 -5.93 11.87 1.89
C GLY A 82 -4.70 12.65 2.36
N LEU A 83 -3.63 11.98 2.78
CA LEU A 83 -2.37 12.62 3.12
C LEU A 83 -1.54 12.93 1.86
N ASP A 84 -0.71 13.97 1.97
CA ASP A 84 0.34 14.21 0.99
C ASP A 84 1.49 13.19 1.12
N PRO A 85 2.39 13.07 0.14
CA PRO A 85 3.48 12.09 0.19
C PRO A 85 4.39 12.20 1.42
N ILE A 86 4.57 13.41 1.96
CA ILE A 86 5.37 13.62 3.18
C ILE A 86 4.62 13.06 4.38
N GLY A 87 3.33 13.36 4.51
CA GLY A 87 2.48 12.84 5.59
C GLY A 87 2.37 11.32 5.57
N ILE A 88 2.28 10.71 4.39
CA ILE A 88 2.29 9.24 4.22
C ILE A 88 3.60 8.66 4.76
N ALA A 89 4.75 9.22 4.35
CA ALA A 89 6.07 8.76 4.81
C ALA A 89 6.24 8.89 6.32
N GLU A 90 5.74 9.96 6.93
CA GLU A 90 5.75 10.17 8.38
C GLU A 90 4.90 9.11 9.10
N VAL A 91 3.65 8.87 8.65
CA VAL A 91 2.77 7.87 9.27
C VAL A 91 3.36 6.47 9.13
N ARG A 92 3.93 6.13 7.98
CA ARG A 92 4.62 4.86 7.77
C ARG A 92 5.79 4.69 8.75
N SER A 93 6.60 5.73 8.94
CA SER A 93 7.71 5.70 9.90
C SER A 93 7.23 5.43 11.33
N PHE A 94 6.13 6.05 11.78
CA PHE A 94 5.55 5.80 13.10
C PHE A 94 5.05 4.37 13.26
N ILE A 95 4.38 3.82 12.24
CA ILE A 95 3.87 2.45 12.27
C ILE A 95 5.03 1.47 12.38
N ARG A 96 6.09 1.64 11.57
CA ARG A 96 7.29 0.82 11.66
C ARG A 96 8.00 0.95 13.02
N GLU A 97 8.14 2.16 13.57
CA GLU A 97 8.72 2.34 14.91
C GLU A 97 7.92 1.59 15.98
N LEU A 98 6.59 1.61 15.91
CA LEU A 98 5.73 0.88 16.83
C LEU A 98 5.91 -0.64 16.74
N CYS A 99 6.04 -1.19 15.54
CA CYS A 99 6.27 -2.62 15.32
C CYS A 99 7.70 -3.01 15.72
N ASP A 100 8.70 -2.37 15.12
CA ASP A 100 10.10 -2.82 15.19
C ASP A 100 10.75 -2.50 16.56
N ALA A 101 10.53 -1.29 17.08
CA ALA A 101 11.16 -0.83 18.31
C ALA A 101 10.33 -1.12 19.57
N ARG A 102 9.00 -1.21 19.45
CA ARG A 102 8.11 -1.39 20.60
C ARG A 102 7.37 -2.73 20.61
N GLY A 103 7.57 -3.59 19.60
CA GLY A 103 6.97 -4.93 19.51
C GLY A 103 5.44 -4.93 19.43
N LYS A 104 4.84 -3.87 18.86
CA LYS A 104 3.38 -3.79 18.72
C LYS A 104 2.91 -4.54 17.49
N THR A 105 1.72 -5.12 17.58
CA THR A 105 1.02 -5.68 16.43
C THR A 105 0.04 -4.64 15.88
N ILE A 106 0.05 -4.41 14.58
CA ILE A 106 -0.80 -3.40 13.95
C ILE A 106 -1.59 -4.04 12.81
N LEU A 107 -2.91 -3.94 12.88
CA LEU A 107 -3.81 -4.24 11.76
C LEU A 107 -4.17 -2.92 11.09
N ILE A 108 -3.91 -2.83 9.80
CA ILE A 108 -4.13 -1.61 9.01
C ILE A 108 -5.01 -1.94 7.80
N SER A 109 -6.03 -1.12 7.53
CA SER A 109 -6.73 -1.12 6.25
C SER A 109 -6.16 -0.04 5.33
N SER A 110 -6.09 -0.32 4.04
CA SER A 110 -5.78 0.68 3.01
C SER A 110 -6.23 0.20 1.63
N HIS A 111 -6.60 1.15 0.79
CA HIS A 111 -6.81 0.92 -0.64
C HIS A 111 -5.60 1.34 -1.49
N ILE A 112 -4.53 1.85 -0.87
CA ILE A 112 -3.29 2.26 -1.55
C ILE A 112 -2.28 1.11 -1.46
N LEU A 113 -2.37 0.19 -2.41
CA LEU A 113 -1.62 -1.07 -2.40
C LEU A 113 -0.10 -0.87 -2.45
N SER A 114 0.38 0.16 -3.17
CA SER A 114 1.79 0.53 -3.22
C SER A 114 2.36 0.96 -1.85
N GLU A 115 1.54 1.52 -0.97
CA GLU A 115 1.98 1.87 0.39
C GLU A 115 1.93 0.66 1.33
N ILE A 116 0.96 -0.24 1.12
CA ILE A 116 0.87 -1.49 1.89
C ILE A 116 2.10 -2.37 1.63
N SER A 117 2.58 -2.47 0.39
CA SER A 117 3.79 -3.23 0.05
C SER A 117 5.06 -2.73 0.75
N LEU A 118 5.09 -1.47 1.18
CA LEU A 118 6.21 -0.89 1.93
C LEU A 118 6.07 -1.03 3.45
N LEU A 119 4.90 -1.49 3.92
CA LEU A 119 4.55 -1.42 5.33
C LEU A 119 4.19 -2.78 5.93
N ALA A 120 3.44 -3.62 5.21
CA ALA A 120 2.90 -4.86 5.72
C ALA A 120 3.93 -5.99 5.74
N ASP A 121 3.81 -6.88 6.72
CA ASP A 121 4.49 -8.18 6.76
C ASP A 121 3.58 -9.27 6.19
N ASP A 122 2.27 -9.21 6.54
CA ASP A 122 1.21 -10.10 6.05
C ASP A 122 0.09 -9.28 5.42
N ILE A 123 -0.57 -9.81 4.40
CA ILE A 123 -1.64 -9.14 3.65
C ILE A 123 -2.87 -10.04 3.60
N GLY A 124 -4.02 -9.47 3.98
CA GLY A 124 -5.34 -10.06 3.77
C GLY A 124 -6.11 -9.33 2.69
N ILE A 125 -6.61 -10.03 1.69
CA ILE A 125 -7.47 -9.48 0.63
C ILE A 125 -8.92 -9.74 0.99
N ILE A 126 -9.68 -8.66 1.16
CA ILE A 126 -11.12 -8.71 1.48
C ILE A 126 -11.90 -8.14 0.31
N ASP A 127 -12.90 -8.88 -0.16
CA ASP A 127 -13.83 -8.44 -1.18
C ASP A 127 -15.26 -8.86 -0.81
N HIS A 128 -16.22 -7.95 -1.00
CA HIS A 128 -17.63 -8.15 -0.65
C HIS A 128 -17.88 -8.75 0.75
N GLY A 129 -17.02 -8.38 1.73
CA GLY A 129 -17.11 -8.85 3.11
C GLY A 129 -16.57 -10.26 3.36
N ALA A 130 -15.94 -10.89 2.38
CA ALA A 130 -15.27 -12.18 2.49
C ALA A 130 -13.75 -12.00 2.43
N LEU A 131 -13.02 -12.69 3.30
CA LEU A 131 -11.56 -12.82 3.20
C LEU A 131 -11.26 -13.81 2.07
N LEU A 132 -10.67 -13.33 0.98
CA LEU A 132 -10.34 -14.15 -0.18
C LEU A 132 -9.00 -14.86 0.00
N GLU A 133 -7.99 -14.13 0.49
CA GLU A 133 -6.64 -14.64 0.71
C GLU A 133 -6.00 -13.98 1.93
N GLU A 134 -5.09 -14.70 2.59
CA GLU A 134 -4.23 -14.21 3.67
C GLU A 134 -2.86 -14.85 3.49
N GLU A 135 -1.84 -14.04 3.23
CA GLU A 135 -0.48 -14.51 2.95
C GLU A 135 0.56 -13.49 3.40
N SER A 136 1.79 -13.96 3.64
CA SER A 136 2.91 -13.04 3.84
C SER A 136 3.24 -12.27 2.56
N LEU A 137 3.71 -11.03 2.71
CA LEU A 137 4.16 -10.23 1.58
C LEU A 137 5.24 -10.96 0.77
N ALA A 138 6.16 -11.65 1.46
CA ALA A 138 7.23 -12.42 0.81
C ALA A 138 6.70 -13.57 -0.06
N GLU A 139 5.62 -14.25 0.34
CA GLU A 139 4.96 -15.28 -0.46
C GLU A 139 4.23 -14.68 -1.66
N LEU A 140 3.56 -13.54 -1.46
CA LEU A 140 2.92 -12.81 -2.55
C LEU A 140 3.93 -12.33 -3.61
N GLU A 141 5.09 -11.82 -3.18
CA GLU A 141 6.18 -11.44 -4.09
C GLU A 141 6.75 -12.64 -4.85
N GLN A 142 6.82 -13.81 -4.23
CA GLN A 142 7.24 -15.05 -4.93
C GLN A 142 6.20 -15.55 -5.92
N LYS A 143 4.91 -15.37 -5.63
CA LYS A 143 3.80 -15.70 -6.54
C LYS A 143 3.60 -14.66 -7.63
N SER A 144 4.11 -13.45 -7.44
CA SER A 144 4.12 -12.37 -8.41
C SER A 144 4.88 -12.82 -9.64
N SER A 145 4.15 -13.09 -10.72
CA SER A 145 4.73 -13.63 -11.92
C SER A 145 5.58 -12.57 -12.61
N LYS A 146 6.90 -12.77 -12.63
CA LYS A 146 7.78 -12.01 -13.51
C LYS A 146 7.38 -12.29 -14.95
N HIS A 147 7.29 -11.26 -15.75
CA HIS A 147 6.97 -11.39 -17.16
C HIS A 147 7.76 -10.36 -17.99
N ILE A 148 7.93 -10.64 -19.28
CA ILE A 148 8.48 -9.67 -20.20
C ILE A 148 7.30 -8.96 -20.86
N ARG A 149 7.24 -7.65 -20.68
CA ARG A 149 6.23 -6.80 -21.34
C ARG A 149 6.80 -6.29 -22.64
N PHE A 150 6.04 -6.47 -23.70
CA PHE A 150 6.29 -5.87 -25.01
C PHE A 150 5.20 -4.87 -25.34
N THR A 151 5.59 -3.67 -25.75
CA THR A 151 4.69 -2.69 -26.37
C THR A 151 5.04 -2.62 -27.85
N LEU A 152 4.07 -2.95 -28.73
CA LEU A 152 4.32 -3.15 -30.15
C LEU A 152 3.09 -2.77 -31.00
N SER A 153 3.26 -2.72 -32.33
CA SER A 153 2.23 -2.24 -33.25
C SER A 153 1.05 -3.21 -33.45
N ASP A 154 1.24 -4.54 -33.28
CA ASP A 154 0.21 -5.58 -33.47
C ASP A 154 0.51 -6.80 -32.61
N THR A 155 -0.26 -6.98 -31.55
CA THR A 155 -0.11 -8.10 -30.60
C THR A 155 -0.53 -9.44 -31.19
N ALA A 156 -1.50 -9.46 -32.12
CA ALA A 156 -1.94 -10.69 -32.73
C ALA A 156 -0.86 -11.27 -33.67
N GLN A 157 -0.14 -10.40 -34.38
CA GLN A 157 1.00 -10.81 -35.20
C GLN A 157 2.17 -11.28 -34.32
N ALA A 158 2.46 -10.57 -33.22
CA ALA A 158 3.49 -10.95 -32.28
C ALA A 158 3.24 -12.33 -31.66
N ALA A 159 2.00 -12.61 -31.24
CA ALA A 159 1.59 -13.92 -30.75
C ALA A 159 1.90 -15.04 -31.73
N ARG A 160 1.56 -14.87 -33.01
CA ARG A 160 1.86 -15.85 -34.07
C ARG A 160 3.36 -16.10 -34.25
N ILE A 161 4.18 -15.07 -34.07
CA ILE A 161 5.64 -15.19 -34.16
C ILE A 161 6.16 -15.98 -32.96
N LEU A 162 5.68 -15.69 -31.73
CA LEU A 162 6.04 -16.44 -30.53
C LEU A 162 5.70 -17.94 -30.69
N GLU A 163 4.48 -18.25 -31.14
CA GLU A 163 4.04 -19.63 -31.35
C GLU A 163 4.85 -20.35 -32.41
N ARG A 164 5.07 -19.73 -33.57
CA ARG A 164 5.69 -20.39 -34.74
C ARG A 164 7.21 -20.46 -34.68
N THR A 165 7.86 -19.38 -34.21
CA THR A 165 9.32 -19.25 -34.25
C THR A 165 9.98 -19.72 -32.95
N PHE A 166 9.33 -19.43 -31.80
CA PHE A 166 9.88 -19.76 -30.49
C PHE A 166 9.17 -20.93 -29.81
N HIS A 167 8.09 -21.48 -30.44
CA HIS A 167 7.24 -22.53 -29.86
C HIS A 167 6.72 -22.20 -28.48
N GLU A 168 6.44 -20.90 -28.24
CA GLU A 168 6.06 -20.37 -26.94
C GLU A 168 4.57 -20.00 -26.92
N ASN A 169 3.84 -20.57 -25.96
CA ASN A 169 2.41 -20.34 -25.78
C ASN A 169 2.07 -19.70 -24.43
N HIS A 170 3.10 -19.49 -23.56
CA HIS A 170 2.93 -18.92 -22.23
C HIS A 170 3.01 -17.40 -22.29
N PHE A 171 2.06 -16.78 -22.96
CA PHE A 171 1.91 -15.33 -23.06
C PHE A 171 0.45 -14.92 -22.93
N SER A 172 0.23 -13.65 -22.62
CA SER A 172 -1.11 -13.05 -22.56
C SER A 172 -1.16 -11.72 -23.32
N ILE A 173 -2.19 -11.51 -24.11
CA ILE A 173 -2.47 -10.26 -24.79
C ILE A 173 -3.31 -9.41 -23.84
N GLN A 174 -2.83 -8.21 -23.51
CA GLN A 174 -3.53 -7.28 -22.63
C GLN A 174 -4.46 -6.36 -23.42
N ASP A 175 -3.97 -5.87 -24.56
CA ASP A 175 -4.68 -5.01 -25.50
C ASP A 175 -4.02 -5.09 -26.88
N ASP A 176 -4.43 -4.25 -27.84
CA ASP A 176 -3.92 -4.24 -29.20
C ASP A 176 -2.42 -3.93 -29.33
N HIS A 177 -1.81 -3.37 -28.27
CA HIS A 177 -0.41 -2.92 -28.27
C HIS A 177 0.45 -3.56 -27.19
N ASN A 178 -0.13 -4.19 -26.17
CA ASN A 178 0.60 -4.73 -25.03
C ASN A 178 0.47 -6.26 -24.95
N LEU A 179 1.61 -6.94 -24.93
CA LEU A 179 1.74 -8.39 -24.78
C LEU A 179 2.66 -8.69 -23.59
N ARG A 180 2.27 -9.64 -22.74
CA ARG A 180 3.07 -10.17 -21.64
C ARG A 180 3.54 -11.59 -21.97
N LEU A 181 4.86 -11.82 -21.92
CA LEU A 181 5.46 -13.13 -22.04
C LEU A 181 5.91 -13.62 -20.66
N HIS A 182 5.38 -14.76 -20.25
CA HIS A 182 5.62 -15.31 -18.90
C HIS A 182 6.89 -16.17 -18.80
N ASN A 183 7.44 -16.59 -19.94
CA ASN A 183 8.69 -17.34 -20.00
C ASN A 183 9.89 -16.40 -20.04
N LEU A 184 10.64 -16.31 -18.94
CA LEU A 184 11.82 -15.45 -18.80
C LEU A 184 13.11 -16.07 -19.39
N ASP A 185 13.11 -17.36 -19.68
CA ASP A 185 14.30 -18.06 -20.20
C ASP A 185 14.56 -17.74 -21.68
N LEU A 186 13.57 -17.18 -22.36
CA LEU A 186 13.72 -16.79 -23.74
C LEU A 186 14.53 -15.51 -23.90
N PRO A 187 15.49 -15.47 -24.84
CA PRO A 187 16.32 -14.30 -25.02
C PRO A 187 15.54 -13.15 -25.66
N VAL A 188 15.20 -12.13 -24.86
CA VAL A 188 14.40 -10.95 -25.25
C VAL A 188 14.94 -10.32 -26.56
N GLY A 189 16.24 -10.19 -26.68
CA GLY A 189 16.86 -9.61 -27.90
C GLY A 189 16.55 -10.38 -29.18
N LYS A 190 16.49 -11.72 -29.13
CA LYS A 190 16.10 -12.54 -30.31
C LYS A 190 14.63 -12.40 -30.63
N ILE A 191 13.77 -12.27 -29.61
CA ILE A 191 12.35 -12.04 -29.80
C ILE A 191 12.10 -10.69 -30.45
N VAL A 192 12.73 -9.62 -29.94
CA VAL A 192 12.64 -8.28 -30.54
C VAL A 192 13.14 -8.28 -31.97
N THR A 193 14.27 -8.95 -32.27
CA THR A 193 14.79 -9.07 -33.62
C THR A 193 13.75 -9.76 -34.53
N ALA A 194 13.16 -10.87 -34.09
CA ALA A 194 12.17 -11.58 -34.87
C ALA A 194 10.90 -10.73 -35.11
N PHE A 195 10.45 -9.96 -34.15
CA PHE A 195 9.33 -9.03 -34.30
C PHE A 195 9.64 -7.98 -35.38
N VAL A 196 10.79 -7.32 -35.29
CA VAL A 196 11.20 -6.29 -36.25
C VAL A 196 11.40 -6.85 -37.67
N GLU A 197 12.04 -8.02 -37.81
CA GLU A 197 12.23 -8.70 -39.09
C GLU A 197 10.89 -9.09 -39.75
N ASN A 198 9.84 -9.30 -38.97
CA ASN A 198 8.48 -9.56 -39.46
C ASN A 198 7.62 -8.27 -39.57
N GLY A 199 8.23 -7.09 -39.51
CA GLY A 199 7.58 -5.81 -39.76
C GLY A 199 6.80 -5.21 -38.60
N LEU A 200 7.00 -5.72 -37.39
CA LEU A 200 6.44 -5.12 -36.18
C LEU A 200 7.31 -3.98 -35.67
N GLU A 201 6.70 -2.88 -35.25
CA GLU A 201 7.37 -1.85 -34.48
C GLU A 201 7.31 -2.24 -33.00
N VAL A 202 8.47 -2.31 -32.34
CA VAL A 202 8.59 -2.58 -30.90
C VAL A 202 9.02 -1.30 -30.22
N SER A 203 8.12 -0.70 -29.45
CA SER A 203 8.38 0.53 -28.70
C SER A 203 9.08 0.26 -27.38
N GLU A 204 8.72 -0.85 -26.70
CA GLU A 204 9.28 -1.24 -25.41
C GLU A 204 9.41 -2.76 -25.30
N ALA A 205 10.46 -3.21 -24.62
CA ALA A 205 10.65 -4.60 -24.20
C ALA A 205 11.43 -4.62 -22.88
N HIS A 206 10.76 -4.93 -21.77
CA HIS A 206 11.39 -4.98 -20.46
C HIS A 206 10.76 -6.02 -19.53
N THR A 207 11.53 -6.53 -18.57
CA THR A 207 11.03 -7.44 -17.56
C THR A 207 10.26 -6.64 -16.50
N CYS A 208 9.03 -7.04 -16.26
CA CYS A 208 8.17 -6.52 -15.21
C CYS A 208 7.95 -7.58 -14.13
N GLU A 209 7.75 -7.15 -12.93
CA GLU A 209 7.13 -7.93 -11.86
C GLU A 209 5.64 -7.53 -11.78
N GLU A 210 4.76 -8.49 -11.52
CA GLU A 210 3.35 -8.20 -11.28
C GLU A 210 3.26 -7.29 -10.06
N SER A 211 2.60 -6.15 -10.19
CA SER A 211 2.38 -5.27 -9.04
C SER A 211 1.34 -5.86 -8.08
N LEU A 212 1.33 -5.44 -6.83
CA LEU A 212 0.25 -5.79 -5.90
C LEU A 212 -1.13 -5.38 -6.44
N GLU A 213 -1.20 -4.27 -7.18
CA GLU A 213 -2.42 -3.81 -7.84
C GLU A 213 -2.90 -4.80 -8.91
N ASP A 214 -1.98 -5.34 -9.73
CA ASP A 214 -2.31 -6.35 -10.76
C ASP A 214 -2.75 -7.67 -10.09
N TYR A 215 -2.05 -8.07 -9.03
CA TYR A 215 -2.40 -9.24 -8.23
C TYR A 215 -3.80 -9.10 -7.64
N PHE A 216 -4.08 -7.98 -6.98
CA PHE A 216 -5.38 -7.67 -6.39
C PHE A 216 -6.50 -7.74 -7.43
N LYS A 217 -6.33 -7.07 -8.58
CA LYS A 217 -7.31 -7.14 -9.70
C LYS A 217 -7.56 -8.56 -10.17
N ARG A 218 -6.53 -9.42 -10.20
CA ARG A 218 -6.66 -10.82 -10.60
C ARG A 218 -7.47 -11.63 -9.59
N VAL A 219 -7.24 -11.43 -8.29
CA VAL A 219 -7.92 -12.15 -7.21
C VAL A 219 -9.37 -11.72 -7.05
N THR A 220 -9.65 -10.42 -7.21
CA THR A 220 -11.02 -9.84 -7.11
C THR A 220 -11.82 -9.90 -8.41
N GLY A 221 -11.31 -10.54 -9.47
CA GLY A 221 -12.02 -10.69 -10.74
C GLY A 221 -12.03 -9.44 -11.62
N GLY A 222 -11.18 -8.45 -11.35
CA GLY A 222 -10.98 -7.26 -12.17
C GLY A 222 -11.99 -6.13 -11.95
N GLU A 223 -12.93 -6.28 -11.04
CA GLU A 223 -13.77 -5.16 -10.56
C GLU A 223 -12.90 -4.34 -9.60
N GLY A 224 -12.46 -3.16 -10.06
CA GLY A 224 -11.59 -2.27 -9.30
C GLY A 224 -12.27 -1.78 -8.02
N ILE A 225 -11.46 -1.40 -7.04
CA ILE A 225 -11.89 -0.70 -5.82
C ILE A 225 -12.68 0.55 -6.24
N ALA A 226 -13.99 0.54 -5.99
CA ALA A 226 -14.88 1.68 -6.22
C ALA A 226 -14.79 2.68 -5.06
#